data_9466ef7d431fc6b7087f5585b7d8ae62
#
_entry.id   9466ef7d431fc6b7087f5585b7d8ae62
#
_cell.length_a   1.000
_cell.length_b   1.000
_cell.length_c   1.000
_cell.angle_alpha   90.00
_cell.angle_beta   90.00
_cell.angle_gamma   90.00
#
_symmetry.space_group_name_H-M   'P 1'
#
loop_
_entity.id
_entity.type
_entity.pdbx_description
1 polymer ?
#
loop_
_entity_poly.entity_id
_entity_poly.type
_entity_poly.pdbx_seq_one_letter_code
_entity_poly.pdbx_strand_id
1 'polypeptide(L)'
;MIFILVYLIIFLYLVYIIWITEPIFLKNQNTKLKKTPNVSIIISARNEQNNIDKLLDGITNQSYPNDKYEIIIANDRSTDNTLSMLSNYKEKFNNFYIIDIKKTKINWSSKKWALNECIKQASGDIILQTDADCFHKYSWIESMVNAFNNENTGFVAGPSYIGIKNNFINELLKIESLSQESFTYANSKRQLFISCTGRNIAYRKAVFNEIEGYKNISHINSGDDDLLLHKIATKTKWNIKFLANSNALVSSHVPSSIKSFYMQRLRYASKGLIYYNLSTPNEVKIILPFLYIANLMCVISIFNFIVTNSIIWLFPLLLKSIPEIILISKYMSKLKLHFKILHFIFLMILHPLYVIVFGGLAPFVSVQWK
;
A
#
# COMPACT_ATOMS: atom_id res chain seq x y z
N MET A 1 -28.44 -24.11 -11.41
CA MET A 1 -27.59 -23.14 -12.16
C MET A 1 -26.71 -22.31 -11.22
N ILE A 2 -27.23 -21.56 -10.24
CA ILE A 2 -26.45 -20.68 -9.35
C ILE A 2 -25.41 -21.45 -8.52
N PHE A 3 -25.73 -22.65 -8.05
CA PHE A 3 -24.83 -23.54 -7.33
C PHE A 3 -23.56 -23.85 -8.14
N ILE A 4 -23.72 -24.29 -9.38
CA ILE A 4 -22.60 -24.63 -10.27
C ILE A 4 -21.73 -23.38 -10.52
N LEU A 5 -22.34 -22.22 -10.73
CA LEU A 5 -21.62 -20.97 -10.96
C LEU A 5 -20.79 -20.55 -9.74
N VAL A 6 -21.35 -20.65 -8.53
CA VAL A 6 -20.63 -20.33 -7.28
C VAL A 6 -19.39 -21.21 -7.15
N TYR A 7 -19.55 -22.52 -7.30
CA TYR A 7 -18.44 -23.45 -7.15
C TYR A 7 -17.38 -23.29 -8.24
N LEU A 8 -17.80 -23.04 -9.49
CA LEU A 8 -16.85 -22.81 -10.59
C LEU A 8 -15.99 -21.57 -10.34
N ILE A 9 -16.59 -20.46 -9.96
CA ILE A 9 -15.84 -19.20 -9.72
C ILE A 9 -14.91 -19.35 -8.52
N ILE A 10 -15.37 -19.98 -7.43
CA ILE A 10 -14.54 -20.22 -6.25
C ILE A 10 -13.40 -21.22 -6.55
N PHE A 11 -13.63 -22.22 -7.39
CA PHE A 11 -12.59 -23.14 -7.85
C PHE A 11 -11.52 -22.38 -8.68
N LEU A 12 -11.92 -21.54 -9.62
CA LEU A 12 -10.98 -20.68 -10.37
C LEU A 12 -10.19 -19.76 -9.44
N TYR A 13 -10.84 -19.18 -8.41
CA TYR A 13 -10.20 -18.38 -7.40
C TYR A 13 -9.16 -19.19 -6.60
N LEU A 14 -9.52 -20.38 -6.15
CA LEU A 14 -8.62 -21.31 -5.45
C LEU A 14 -7.35 -21.59 -6.28
N VAL A 15 -7.52 -21.96 -7.55
CA VAL A 15 -6.41 -22.23 -8.47
C VAL A 15 -5.53 -21.00 -8.63
N TYR A 16 -6.13 -19.82 -8.79
CA TYR A 16 -5.41 -18.55 -8.91
C TYR A 16 -4.58 -18.23 -7.66
N ILE A 17 -5.15 -18.34 -6.46
CA ILE A 17 -4.42 -18.06 -5.22
C ILE A 17 -3.29 -19.06 -4.98
N ILE A 18 -3.50 -20.33 -5.26
CA ILE A 18 -2.43 -21.35 -5.20
C ILE A 18 -1.29 -20.98 -6.15
N TRP A 19 -1.61 -20.62 -7.39
CA TRP A 19 -0.64 -20.27 -8.42
C TRP A 19 0.21 -19.06 -8.03
N ILE A 20 -0.37 -17.99 -7.49
CA ILE A 20 0.41 -16.83 -7.06
C ILE A 20 1.19 -17.08 -5.76
N THR A 21 0.73 -18.04 -4.92
CA THR A 21 1.36 -18.32 -3.63
C THR A 21 2.63 -19.18 -3.77
N GLU A 22 2.69 -20.03 -4.77
CA GLU A 22 3.82 -20.96 -4.98
C GLU A 22 5.20 -20.26 -4.94
N PRO A 23 5.46 -19.15 -5.64
CA PRO A 23 6.78 -18.50 -5.64
C PRO A 23 7.18 -17.91 -4.28
N ILE A 24 6.27 -17.74 -3.35
CA ILE A 24 6.57 -17.21 -2.00
C ILE A 24 7.38 -18.20 -1.18
N PHE A 25 7.28 -19.49 -1.47
CA PHE A 25 8.06 -20.53 -0.80
C PHE A 25 9.55 -20.54 -1.22
N LEU A 26 9.89 -19.91 -2.33
CA LEU A 26 11.28 -19.82 -2.78
C LEU A 26 12.06 -18.85 -1.88
N LYS A 27 13.34 -19.19 -1.62
CA LYS A 27 14.24 -18.30 -0.86
C LYS A 27 14.58 -17.07 -1.69
N ASN A 28 14.43 -15.89 -1.12
CA ASN A 28 14.95 -14.66 -1.72
C ASN A 28 16.48 -14.64 -1.56
N GLN A 29 17.19 -14.39 -2.64
CA GLN A 29 18.63 -14.10 -2.57
C GLN A 29 18.79 -12.64 -2.07
N ASN A 30 19.32 -12.49 -0.86
CA ASN A 30 19.69 -11.17 -0.33
C ASN A 30 21.09 -10.83 -0.83
N THR A 31 21.20 -9.98 -1.82
CA THR A 31 22.46 -9.38 -2.24
C THR A 31 22.56 -7.98 -1.66
N LYS A 32 23.65 -7.68 -0.98
CA LYS A 32 23.91 -6.32 -0.46
C LYS A 32 24.32 -5.40 -1.60
N LEU A 33 23.93 -4.13 -1.49
CA LEU A 33 24.41 -3.07 -2.39
C LEU A 33 25.94 -2.94 -2.31
N LYS A 34 26.55 -2.74 -3.48
CA LYS A 34 27.99 -2.42 -3.60
C LYS A 34 28.28 -0.93 -3.38
N LYS A 35 27.28 -0.07 -3.54
CA LYS A 35 27.37 1.42 -3.42
C LYS A 35 26.27 1.93 -2.49
N THR A 36 26.54 3.03 -1.80
CA THR A 36 25.59 3.73 -0.94
C THR A 36 25.06 4.96 -1.69
N PRO A 37 23.93 4.87 -2.41
CA PRO A 37 23.38 5.99 -3.19
C PRO A 37 22.86 7.11 -2.28
N ASN A 38 22.73 8.31 -2.81
CA ASN A 38 22.03 9.39 -2.13
C ASN A 38 20.52 9.18 -2.18
N VAL A 39 19.87 9.47 -1.06
CA VAL A 39 18.43 9.21 -0.85
C VAL A 39 17.71 10.48 -0.45
N SER A 40 16.55 10.75 -1.04
CA SER A 40 15.63 11.78 -0.56
C SER A 40 14.38 11.13 0.00
N ILE A 41 14.12 11.33 1.30
CA ILE A 41 12.87 10.91 1.94
C ILE A 41 11.86 12.02 1.74
N ILE A 42 10.73 11.72 1.09
CA ILE A 42 9.68 12.70 0.81
C ILE A 42 8.39 12.38 1.57
N ILE A 43 7.79 13.40 2.16
CA ILE A 43 6.60 13.26 2.99
C ILE A 43 5.66 14.43 2.73
N SER A 44 4.36 14.14 2.59
CA SER A 44 3.31 15.16 2.63
C SER A 44 2.61 15.11 3.99
N ALA A 45 2.63 16.22 4.73
CA ALA A 45 2.01 16.34 6.04
C ALA A 45 0.88 17.36 6.01
N ARG A 46 -0.28 17.03 6.59
CA ARG A 46 -1.40 17.96 6.79
C ARG A 46 -2.13 17.63 8.08
N ASN A 47 -2.06 18.54 9.07
CA ASN A 47 -2.67 18.37 10.38
C ASN A 47 -2.21 17.08 11.09
N GLU A 48 -0.89 16.91 11.19
CA GLU A 48 -0.23 15.72 11.74
C GLU A 48 0.54 16.00 13.05
N GLN A 49 0.17 17.06 13.80
CA GLN A 49 0.84 17.43 15.06
C GLN A 49 1.00 16.26 16.04
N ASN A 50 0.09 15.29 16.04
CA ASN A 50 0.15 14.14 16.95
C ASN A 50 1.12 13.03 16.49
N ASN A 51 1.61 13.10 15.25
CA ASN A 51 2.42 12.06 14.63
C ASN A 51 3.85 12.52 14.30
N ILE A 52 4.06 13.83 14.11
CA ILE A 52 5.33 14.40 13.62
C ILE A 52 6.53 14.00 14.46
N ASP A 53 6.48 14.10 15.79
CA ASP A 53 7.62 13.75 16.64
C ASP A 53 8.05 12.30 16.44
N LYS A 54 7.11 11.37 16.47
CA LYS A 54 7.39 9.93 16.30
C LYS A 54 7.88 9.59 14.90
N LEU A 55 7.32 10.25 13.88
CA LEU A 55 7.80 10.14 12.51
C LEU A 55 9.27 10.56 12.43
N LEU A 56 9.56 11.76 12.90
CA LEU A 56 10.90 12.37 12.80
C LEU A 56 11.92 11.57 13.61
N ASP A 57 11.58 11.14 14.83
CA ASP A 57 12.44 10.25 15.61
C ASP A 57 12.79 8.96 14.85
N GLY A 58 11.82 8.39 14.15
CA GLY A 58 12.01 7.18 13.35
C GLY A 58 12.90 7.37 12.12
N ILE A 59 12.73 8.49 11.38
CA ILE A 59 13.46 8.71 10.12
C ILE A 59 14.82 9.40 10.31
N THR A 60 15.04 10.08 11.41
CA THR A 60 16.34 10.69 11.73
C THR A 60 17.28 9.72 12.44
N ASN A 61 16.75 8.68 13.09
CA ASN A 61 17.54 7.63 13.73
C ASN A 61 17.59 6.37 12.85
N GLN A 62 18.38 6.43 11.78
CA GLN A 62 18.52 5.34 10.80
C GLN A 62 19.93 4.77 10.76
N SER A 63 20.08 3.48 10.38
CA SER A 63 21.38 2.83 10.17
C SER A 63 22.11 3.33 8.92
N TYR A 64 21.42 4.04 8.04
CA TYR A 64 21.98 4.60 6.81
C TYR A 64 22.84 5.85 7.12
N PRO A 65 23.97 6.06 6.44
CA PRO A 65 24.85 7.21 6.74
C PRO A 65 24.13 8.56 6.61
N ASN A 66 24.24 9.41 7.61
CA ASN A 66 23.50 10.68 7.70
C ASN A 66 23.85 11.67 6.57
N ASP A 67 25.04 11.59 6.00
CA ASP A 67 25.48 12.39 4.86
C ASP A 67 24.94 11.87 3.52
N LYS A 68 24.26 10.72 3.53
CA LYS A 68 23.73 10.03 2.34
C LYS A 68 22.22 10.11 2.19
N TYR A 69 21.52 10.78 3.12
CA TYR A 69 20.10 11.03 2.93
C TYR A 69 19.69 12.43 3.39
N GLU A 70 18.64 12.92 2.78
CA GLU A 70 17.94 14.15 3.15
C GLU A 70 16.45 13.85 3.40
N ILE A 71 15.81 14.70 4.18
CA ILE A 71 14.39 14.63 4.52
C ILE A 71 13.71 15.89 3.99
N ILE A 72 12.69 15.73 3.16
CA ILE A 72 11.93 16.82 2.56
C ILE A 72 10.45 16.62 2.89
N ILE A 73 9.91 17.53 3.70
CA ILE A 73 8.51 17.45 4.14
C ILE A 73 7.73 18.64 3.60
N ALA A 74 6.67 18.35 2.85
CA ALA A 74 5.72 19.38 2.47
C ALA A 74 4.64 19.52 3.53
N ASN A 75 4.56 20.71 4.15
CA ASN A 75 3.42 21.13 4.97
C ASN A 75 2.28 21.55 4.04
N ASP A 76 1.28 20.69 3.86
CA ASP A 76 0.15 20.99 2.98
C ASP A 76 -0.95 21.76 3.70
N ARG A 77 -0.73 23.05 3.93
CA ARG A 77 -1.75 23.96 4.49
C ARG A 77 -2.28 23.48 5.84
N SER A 78 -1.43 23.00 6.73
CA SER A 78 -1.83 22.62 8.09
C SER A 78 -2.34 23.84 8.86
N THR A 79 -3.36 23.62 9.68
CA THR A 79 -4.00 24.61 10.55
C THR A 79 -3.72 24.36 12.03
N ASP A 80 -2.99 23.28 12.34
CA ASP A 80 -2.54 22.89 13.67
C ASP A 80 -1.04 23.21 13.86
N ASN A 81 -0.42 22.67 14.90
CA ASN A 81 0.99 22.91 15.22
C ASN A 81 2.00 22.17 14.33
N THR A 82 1.55 21.49 13.27
CA THR A 82 2.44 20.69 12.39
C THR A 82 3.64 21.50 11.88
N LEU A 83 3.39 22.70 11.33
CA LEU A 83 4.45 23.53 10.75
C LEU A 83 5.48 23.99 11.81
N SER A 84 5.03 24.41 12.98
CA SER A 84 5.91 24.85 14.06
C SER A 84 6.81 23.70 14.57
N MET A 85 6.24 22.51 14.71
CA MET A 85 6.99 21.30 15.09
C MET A 85 8.04 20.94 14.04
N LEU A 86 7.72 20.97 12.76
CA LEU A 86 8.68 20.76 11.68
C LEU A 86 9.82 21.79 11.71
N SER A 87 9.51 23.05 11.99
CA SER A 87 10.51 24.13 12.07
C SER A 87 11.52 23.89 13.19
N ASN A 88 11.07 23.40 14.35
CA ASN A 88 11.94 23.06 15.48
C ASN A 88 12.91 21.92 15.15
N TYR A 89 12.48 20.95 14.31
CA TYR A 89 13.38 19.86 13.86
C TYR A 89 14.38 20.31 12.81
N LYS A 90 14.04 21.28 11.95
CA LYS A 90 14.94 21.84 10.96
C LYS A 90 16.19 22.45 11.59
N GLU A 91 16.07 23.04 12.78
CA GLU A 91 17.23 23.61 13.52
C GLU A 91 18.20 22.54 14.02
N LYS A 92 17.74 21.27 14.13
CA LYS A 92 18.55 20.16 14.67
C LYS A 92 19.21 19.29 13.58
N PHE A 93 18.76 19.37 12.33
CA PHE A 93 19.21 18.51 11.23
C PHE A 93 19.57 19.31 9.98
N ASN A 94 20.84 19.23 9.54
CA ASN A 94 21.34 19.98 8.38
C ASN A 94 20.66 19.59 7.07
N ASN A 95 20.28 18.29 6.89
CA ASN A 95 19.67 17.76 5.66
C ASN A 95 18.14 17.66 5.77
N PHE A 96 17.50 18.62 6.45
CA PHE A 96 16.06 18.67 6.66
C PHE A 96 15.46 19.90 6.00
N TYR A 97 14.52 19.67 5.08
CA TYR A 97 13.89 20.71 4.27
C TYR A 97 12.39 20.72 4.47
N ILE A 98 11.81 21.91 4.58
CA ILE A 98 10.37 22.11 4.70
C ILE A 98 9.89 22.89 3.47
N ILE A 99 8.86 22.40 2.83
CA ILE A 99 8.15 23.10 1.76
C ILE A 99 6.77 23.49 2.30
N ASP A 100 6.56 24.76 2.55
CA ASP A 100 5.27 25.26 3.05
C ASP A 100 4.33 25.57 1.89
N ILE A 101 3.43 24.64 1.57
CA ILE A 101 2.44 24.76 0.50
C ILE A 101 1.33 25.72 0.93
N LYS A 102 1.21 26.85 0.27
CA LYS A 102 0.14 27.85 0.53
C LYS A 102 -1.13 27.58 -0.29
N LYS A 103 -0.95 27.06 -1.52
CA LYS A 103 -2.06 26.76 -2.43
C LYS A 103 -1.75 25.50 -3.24
N THR A 104 -2.75 24.67 -3.45
CA THR A 104 -2.64 23.54 -4.39
C THR A 104 -2.76 24.08 -5.82
N LYS A 105 -1.94 23.57 -6.72
CA LYS A 105 -2.03 23.90 -8.15
C LYS A 105 -3.40 23.44 -8.71
N ILE A 106 -3.99 24.27 -9.57
CA ILE A 106 -5.24 23.95 -10.25
C ILE A 106 -5.10 22.61 -10.99
N ASN A 107 -6.12 21.78 -10.93
CA ASN A 107 -6.15 20.42 -11.50
C ASN A 107 -5.11 19.44 -10.92
N TRP A 108 -4.72 19.67 -9.66
CA TRP A 108 -3.90 18.73 -8.90
C TRP A 108 -4.60 18.31 -7.60
N SER A 109 -4.44 17.05 -7.22
CA SER A 109 -4.74 16.63 -5.87
C SER A 109 -3.69 17.17 -4.91
N SER A 110 -4.11 17.55 -3.70
CA SER A 110 -3.23 18.19 -2.71
C SER A 110 -2.00 17.35 -2.40
N LYS A 111 -2.18 16.05 -2.12
CA LYS A 111 -1.07 15.15 -1.79
C LYS A 111 -0.07 15.02 -2.93
N LYS A 112 -0.54 14.80 -4.17
CA LYS A 112 0.37 14.68 -5.32
C LYS A 112 1.09 15.99 -5.61
N TRP A 113 0.43 17.14 -5.42
CA TRP A 113 1.09 18.43 -5.54
C TRP A 113 2.20 18.58 -4.51
N ALA A 114 1.93 18.30 -3.24
CA ALA A 114 2.90 18.37 -2.17
C ALA A 114 4.10 17.44 -2.41
N LEU A 115 3.85 16.17 -2.76
CA LEU A 115 4.91 15.21 -3.11
C LEU A 115 5.72 15.66 -4.34
N ASN A 116 5.07 16.20 -5.37
CA ASN A 116 5.75 16.70 -6.57
C ASN A 116 6.71 17.84 -6.25
N GLU A 117 6.32 18.77 -5.37
CA GLU A 117 7.20 19.84 -4.93
C GLU A 117 8.39 19.30 -4.12
N CYS A 118 8.18 18.27 -3.27
CA CYS A 118 9.29 17.57 -2.61
C CYS A 118 10.26 16.93 -3.63
N ILE A 119 9.73 16.23 -4.64
CA ILE A 119 10.56 15.54 -5.66
C ILE A 119 11.38 16.54 -6.49
N LYS A 120 10.84 17.71 -6.79
CA LYS A 120 11.59 18.78 -7.49
C LYS A 120 12.81 19.22 -6.71
N GLN A 121 12.68 19.37 -5.39
CA GLN A 121 13.76 19.79 -4.51
C GLN A 121 14.75 18.64 -4.23
N ALA A 122 14.30 17.39 -4.30
CA ALA A 122 15.10 16.22 -3.98
C ALA A 122 16.41 16.16 -4.77
N SER A 123 17.53 15.92 -4.09
CA SER A 123 18.86 15.75 -4.69
C SER A 123 19.27 14.28 -4.83
N GLY A 124 18.62 13.38 -4.10
CA GLY A 124 18.92 11.95 -4.08
C GLY A 124 18.58 11.22 -5.39
N ASP A 125 19.37 10.19 -5.70
CA ASP A 125 19.15 9.30 -6.83
C ASP A 125 17.91 8.43 -6.61
N ILE A 126 17.64 8.09 -5.34
CA ILE A 126 16.50 7.27 -4.90
C ILE A 126 15.59 8.15 -4.07
N ILE A 127 14.32 8.15 -4.44
CA ILE A 127 13.24 8.75 -3.65
C ILE A 127 12.63 7.67 -2.77
N LEU A 128 12.58 7.91 -1.46
CA LEU A 128 11.81 7.13 -0.50
C LEU A 128 10.56 7.93 -0.13
N GLN A 129 9.39 7.40 -0.38
CA GLN A 129 8.11 8.03 -0.03
C GLN A 129 7.48 7.29 1.14
N THR A 130 7.01 8.06 2.13
CA THR A 130 6.24 7.56 3.27
C THR A 130 5.17 8.57 3.70
N ASP A 131 4.19 8.13 4.50
CA ASP A 131 3.14 9.00 5.04
C ASP A 131 3.53 9.58 6.41
N ALA A 132 2.97 10.72 6.78
CA ALA A 132 3.31 11.44 8.02
C ALA A 132 2.85 10.74 9.32
N ASP A 133 1.97 9.75 9.22
CA ASP A 133 1.48 8.93 10.34
C ASP A 133 2.19 7.57 10.47
N CYS A 134 3.33 7.40 9.81
CA CYS A 134 4.06 6.15 9.71
C CYS A 134 5.20 6.02 10.73
N PHE A 135 5.46 4.76 11.15
CA PHE A 135 6.54 4.38 12.06
C PHE A 135 7.55 3.50 11.33
N HIS A 136 8.82 3.87 11.42
CA HIS A 136 9.93 3.25 10.69
C HIS A 136 10.87 2.53 11.65
N LYS A 137 11.43 1.42 11.19
CA LYS A 137 12.50 0.72 11.91
C LYS A 137 13.86 1.38 11.65
N TYR A 138 14.79 1.21 12.57
CA TYR A 138 16.18 1.70 12.48
C TYR A 138 16.88 1.37 11.15
N SER A 139 16.60 0.21 10.56
CA SER A 139 17.20 -0.26 9.29
C SER A 139 16.30 -0.09 8.05
N TRP A 140 15.30 0.80 8.13
CA TRP A 140 14.32 0.97 7.05
C TRP A 140 14.93 1.49 5.75
N ILE A 141 15.70 2.60 5.81
CA ILE A 141 16.34 3.18 4.61
C ILE A 141 17.25 2.14 3.97
N GLU A 142 18.17 1.56 4.74
CA GLU A 142 19.12 0.55 4.25
C GLU A 142 18.39 -0.62 3.58
N SER A 143 17.31 -1.12 4.20
CA SER A 143 16.56 -2.26 3.69
C SER A 143 15.82 -1.96 2.39
N MET A 144 15.26 -0.76 2.24
CA MET A 144 14.61 -0.31 1.01
C MET A 144 15.63 -0.09 -0.11
N VAL A 145 16.74 0.58 0.20
CA VAL A 145 17.80 0.91 -0.76
C VAL A 145 18.52 -0.33 -1.25
N ASN A 146 18.75 -1.33 -0.39
CA ASN A 146 19.34 -2.62 -0.80
C ASN A 146 18.55 -3.37 -1.91
N ALA A 147 17.28 -3.05 -2.10
CA ALA A 147 16.49 -3.61 -3.21
C ALA A 147 16.91 -3.08 -4.59
N PHE A 148 17.61 -1.95 -4.65
CA PHE A 148 18.18 -1.35 -5.87
C PHE A 148 19.57 -1.88 -6.25
N ASN A 149 19.99 -3.01 -5.70
CA ASN A 149 21.26 -3.67 -6.01
C ASN A 149 21.43 -4.05 -7.49
N ASN A 150 20.34 -4.19 -8.22
CA ASN A 150 20.32 -4.27 -9.67
C ASN A 150 20.06 -2.86 -10.22
N GLU A 151 20.94 -2.37 -11.09
CA GLU A 151 20.85 -1.05 -11.70
C GLU A 151 19.56 -0.85 -12.50
N ASN A 152 18.97 -1.93 -13.01
CA ASN A 152 17.68 -1.92 -13.71
C ASN A 152 16.45 -1.91 -12.76
N THR A 153 16.64 -1.94 -11.43
CA THR A 153 15.51 -1.79 -10.50
C THR A 153 15.10 -0.32 -10.46
N GLY A 154 13.89 -0.03 -10.91
CA GLY A 154 13.34 1.33 -10.98
C GLY A 154 12.37 1.68 -9.85
N PHE A 155 11.64 0.68 -9.34
CA PHE A 155 10.62 0.86 -8.32
C PHE A 155 10.64 -0.27 -7.28
N VAL A 156 10.42 0.07 -6.02
CA VAL A 156 10.36 -0.87 -4.90
C VAL A 156 9.14 -0.55 -4.03
N ALA A 157 8.29 -1.54 -3.78
CA ALA A 157 7.25 -1.48 -2.77
C ALA A 157 7.72 -2.25 -1.51
N GLY A 158 7.77 -1.57 -0.38
CA GLY A 158 8.08 -2.16 0.92
C GLY A 158 6.82 -2.63 1.65
N PRO A 159 6.94 -3.55 2.63
CA PRO A 159 5.82 -4.03 3.42
C PRO A 159 5.31 -2.96 4.38
N SER A 160 3.98 -2.92 4.55
CA SER A 160 3.34 -2.01 5.51
C SER A 160 2.08 -2.64 6.12
N TYR A 161 1.66 -2.13 7.30
CA TYR A 161 0.38 -2.49 7.89
C TYR A 161 -0.19 -1.34 8.74
N ILE A 162 -1.49 -1.39 9.01
CA ILE A 162 -2.18 -0.53 9.97
C ILE A 162 -2.52 -1.32 11.23
N GLY A 163 -2.59 -0.65 12.40
CA GLY A 163 -2.98 -1.32 13.66
C GLY A 163 -1.79 -1.61 14.57
N ILE A 164 -1.29 -0.56 15.23
CA ILE A 164 -0.14 -0.64 16.14
C ILE A 164 -0.52 -0.96 17.59
N LYS A 165 -1.80 -0.79 17.98
CA LYS A 165 -2.27 -1.05 19.34
C LYS A 165 -2.65 -2.53 19.50
N ASN A 166 -2.43 -3.08 20.69
CA ASN A 166 -2.79 -4.46 21.00
C ASN A 166 -4.25 -4.53 21.51
N ASN A 167 -5.22 -4.37 20.61
CA ASN A 167 -6.64 -4.62 20.86
C ASN A 167 -7.28 -5.31 19.66
N PHE A 168 -8.50 -5.84 19.83
CA PHE A 168 -9.17 -6.66 18.82
C PHE A 168 -9.30 -5.96 17.47
N ILE A 169 -9.75 -4.71 17.45
CA ILE A 169 -9.97 -3.94 16.19
C ILE A 169 -8.64 -3.66 15.48
N ASN A 170 -7.59 -3.25 16.22
CA ASN A 170 -6.29 -3.03 15.61
C ASN A 170 -5.70 -4.31 15.02
N GLU A 171 -5.81 -5.45 15.72
CA GLU A 171 -5.34 -6.73 15.20
C GLU A 171 -6.16 -7.21 13.99
N LEU A 172 -7.48 -6.98 13.99
CA LEU A 172 -8.35 -7.29 12.85
C LEU A 172 -7.92 -6.49 11.60
N LEU A 173 -7.76 -5.16 11.74
CA LEU A 173 -7.35 -4.28 10.64
C LEU A 173 -5.90 -4.52 10.22
N LYS A 174 -5.04 -4.94 11.14
CA LYS A 174 -3.66 -5.38 10.85
C LYS A 174 -3.66 -6.61 9.94
N ILE A 175 -4.44 -7.63 10.27
CA ILE A 175 -4.53 -8.84 9.44
C ILE A 175 -5.17 -8.50 8.09
N GLU A 176 -6.20 -7.67 8.05
CA GLU A 176 -6.83 -7.21 6.80
C GLU A 176 -5.80 -6.50 5.90
N SER A 177 -5.04 -5.53 6.43
CA SER A 177 -4.03 -4.83 5.65
C SER A 177 -2.87 -5.74 5.20
N LEU A 178 -2.44 -6.67 6.06
CA LEU A 178 -1.42 -7.66 5.70
C LEU A 178 -1.93 -8.70 4.69
N SER A 179 -3.23 -8.99 4.66
CA SER A 179 -3.83 -9.83 3.62
C SER A 179 -3.72 -9.16 2.24
N GLN A 180 -4.02 -7.85 2.17
CA GLN A 180 -3.85 -7.08 0.93
C GLN A 180 -2.38 -7.01 0.49
N GLU A 181 -1.47 -6.75 1.43
CA GLU A 181 -0.02 -6.72 1.16
C GLU A 181 0.51 -8.09 0.71
N SER A 182 0.06 -9.19 1.32
CA SER A 182 0.45 -10.55 0.94
C SER A 182 -0.01 -10.88 -0.49
N PHE A 183 -1.21 -10.45 -0.85
CA PHE A 183 -1.78 -10.61 -2.18
C PHE A 183 -0.98 -9.85 -3.23
N THR A 184 -0.68 -8.56 -3.00
CA THR A 184 0.12 -7.76 -3.94
C THR A 184 1.55 -8.27 -4.07
N TYR A 185 2.16 -8.68 -2.95
CA TYR A 185 3.48 -9.33 -2.94
C TYR A 185 3.50 -10.64 -3.74
N ALA A 186 2.49 -11.51 -3.58
CA ALA A 186 2.38 -12.76 -4.31
C ALA A 186 2.25 -12.54 -5.82
N ASN A 187 1.37 -11.61 -6.21
CA ASN A 187 1.18 -11.22 -7.61
C ASN A 187 2.48 -10.66 -8.23
N SER A 188 3.22 -9.86 -7.49
CA SER A 188 4.48 -9.30 -7.97
C SER A 188 5.52 -10.36 -8.33
N LYS A 189 5.49 -11.54 -7.68
CA LYS A 189 6.35 -12.68 -8.02
C LYS A 189 6.02 -13.30 -9.39
N ARG A 190 4.82 -13.04 -9.90
CA ARG A 190 4.37 -13.39 -11.25
C ARG A 190 4.45 -12.19 -12.21
N GLN A 191 5.12 -11.10 -11.83
CA GLN A 191 5.18 -9.84 -12.59
C GLN A 191 3.82 -9.17 -12.81
N LEU A 192 2.86 -9.44 -11.91
CA LEU A 192 1.53 -8.83 -11.92
C LEU A 192 1.52 -7.70 -10.86
N PHE A 193 1.51 -6.45 -11.32
CA PHE A 193 1.63 -5.28 -10.45
C PHE A 193 0.26 -4.67 -10.17
N ILE A 194 -0.48 -5.27 -9.22
CA ILE A 194 -1.89 -4.94 -8.96
C ILE A 194 -2.03 -3.63 -8.19
N SER A 195 -1.28 -3.47 -7.10
CA SER A 195 -1.35 -2.28 -6.23
C SER A 195 -0.12 -2.23 -5.32
N CYS A 196 0.09 -1.07 -4.69
CA CYS A 196 1.02 -0.86 -3.57
C CYS A 196 0.46 0.21 -2.64
N THR A 197 1.15 0.53 -1.55
CA THR A 197 0.73 1.58 -0.61
C THR A 197 1.77 2.67 -0.48
N GLY A 198 1.34 3.94 -0.52
CA GLY A 198 2.20 5.12 -0.43
C GLY A 198 2.94 5.26 0.91
N ARG A 199 2.59 4.44 1.90
CA ARG A 199 3.29 4.38 3.18
C ARG A 199 4.73 3.90 3.07
N ASN A 200 5.06 3.14 2.01
CA ASN A 200 6.38 2.51 1.92
C ASN A 200 6.74 2.16 0.47
N ILE A 201 7.08 3.16 -0.31
CA ILE A 201 7.57 2.96 -1.68
C ILE A 201 8.89 3.70 -1.90
N ALA A 202 9.68 3.19 -2.83
CA ALA A 202 10.89 3.83 -3.30
C ALA A 202 11.00 3.72 -4.81
N TYR A 203 11.62 4.72 -5.44
CA TYR A 203 11.86 4.70 -6.89
C TYR A 203 13.07 5.55 -7.25
N ARG A 204 13.70 5.23 -8.39
CA ARG A 204 14.73 6.11 -8.92
C ARG A 204 14.11 7.42 -9.39
N LYS A 205 14.75 8.55 -9.06
CA LYS A 205 14.31 9.86 -9.56
C LYS A 205 14.31 9.91 -11.09
N ALA A 206 15.25 9.22 -11.74
CA ALA A 206 15.29 9.07 -13.18
C ALA A 206 14.02 8.42 -13.75
N VAL A 207 13.50 7.36 -13.13
CA VAL A 207 12.24 6.68 -13.53
C VAL A 207 11.04 7.62 -13.41
N PHE A 208 10.97 8.38 -12.31
CA PHE A 208 9.90 9.35 -12.12
C PHE A 208 9.92 10.41 -13.23
N ASN A 209 11.09 10.90 -13.60
CA ASN A 209 11.25 11.87 -14.68
C ASN A 209 10.90 11.27 -16.06
N GLU A 210 11.34 10.03 -16.34
CA GLU A 210 11.07 9.31 -17.58
C GLU A 210 9.57 9.19 -17.87
N ILE A 211 8.77 8.90 -16.84
CA ILE A 211 7.31 8.80 -16.98
C ILE A 211 6.60 10.16 -16.87
N GLU A 212 7.31 11.28 -16.81
CA GLU A 212 6.76 12.62 -16.56
C GLU A 212 5.98 12.72 -15.21
N GLY A 213 6.46 12.03 -14.19
CA GLY A 213 5.91 12.05 -12.83
C GLY A 213 4.40 11.81 -12.77
N TYR A 214 3.69 12.69 -12.06
CA TYR A 214 2.23 12.61 -11.90
C TYR A 214 1.41 13.18 -13.08
N LYS A 215 2.03 13.57 -14.19
CA LYS A 215 1.29 14.02 -15.40
C LYS A 215 0.24 12.97 -15.81
N ASN A 216 -0.95 13.42 -16.20
CA ASN A 216 -2.14 12.63 -16.56
C ASN A 216 -2.84 11.90 -15.39
N ILE A 217 -2.26 11.90 -14.17
CA ILE A 217 -2.89 11.36 -12.96
C ILE A 217 -2.93 12.38 -11.81
N SER A 218 -2.45 13.60 -12.05
CA SER A 218 -2.33 14.66 -11.04
C SER A 218 -3.66 15.06 -10.41
N HIS A 219 -4.75 15.08 -11.19
CA HIS A 219 -6.09 15.49 -10.78
C HIS A 219 -6.85 14.45 -9.96
N ILE A 220 -6.39 13.20 -9.95
CA ILE A 220 -7.04 12.10 -9.24
C ILE A 220 -6.69 12.19 -7.74
N ASN A 221 -7.68 12.22 -6.86
CA ASN A 221 -7.47 12.42 -5.41
C ASN A 221 -6.74 11.28 -4.68
N SER A 222 -6.54 10.13 -5.31
CA SER A 222 -5.82 8.96 -4.78
C SER A 222 -4.82 8.45 -5.80
N GLY A 223 -3.96 7.48 -5.43
CA GLY A 223 -3.06 6.83 -6.38
C GLY A 223 -1.77 7.59 -6.65
N ASP A 224 -1.24 8.26 -5.64
CA ASP A 224 0.14 8.73 -5.61
C ASP A 224 1.14 7.56 -5.58
N ASP A 225 0.65 6.38 -5.29
CA ASP A 225 1.34 5.10 -5.15
C ASP A 225 1.02 4.14 -6.31
N ASP A 226 -0.16 3.57 -6.33
CA ASP A 226 -0.54 2.52 -7.28
C ASP A 226 -0.68 3.03 -8.73
N LEU A 227 -1.18 4.25 -8.95
CA LEU A 227 -1.20 4.81 -10.30
C LEU A 227 0.21 5.16 -10.80
N LEU A 228 1.13 5.54 -9.89
CA LEU A 228 2.54 5.72 -10.22
C LEU A 228 3.19 4.37 -10.59
N LEU A 229 2.94 3.32 -9.78
CA LEU A 229 3.36 1.95 -10.06
C LEU A 229 2.88 1.50 -11.44
N HIS A 230 1.59 1.70 -11.77
CA HIS A 230 1.00 1.31 -13.04
C HIS A 230 1.63 2.06 -14.22
N LYS A 231 1.90 3.38 -14.07
CA LYS A 231 2.62 4.14 -15.11
C LYS A 231 4.01 3.58 -15.36
N ILE A 232 4.76 3.24 -14.30
CA ILE A 232 6.10 2.65 -14.44
C ILE A 232 6.00 1.28 -15.13
N ALA A 233 5.08 0.42 -14.68
CA ALA A 233 4.90 -0.92 -15.23
C ALA A 233 4.51 -0.92 -16.71
N THR A 234 3.73 0.08 -17.16
CA THR A 234 3.22 0.12 -18.55
C THR A 234 4.08 0.95 -19.51
N LYS A 235 4.83 1.93 -19.00
CA LYS A 235 5.56 2.89 -19.84
C LYS A 235 7.06 2.68 -19.87
N THR A 236 7.59 1.82 -19.01
CA THR A 236 9.04 1.62 -18.91
C THR A 236 9.40 0.13 -18.91
N LYS A 237 10.69 -0.15 -19.04
CA LYS A 237 11.27 -1.50 -18.92
C LYS A 237 11.99 -1.72 -17.58
N TRP A 238 11.83 -0.80 -16.62
CA TRP A 238 12.46 -0.91 -15.33
C TRP A 238 11.87 -2.05 -14.52
N ASN A 239 12.73 -2.77 -13.81
CA ASN A 239 12.31 -3.81 -12.90
C ASN A 239 11.60 -3.22 -11.68
N ILE A 240 10.48 -3.84 -11.32
CA ILE A 240 9.69 -3.52 -10.14
C ILE A 240 9.87 -4.64 -9.13
N LYS A 241 10.18 -4.29 -7.87
CA LYS A 241 10.35 -5.25 -6.77
C LYS A 241 9.38 -4.98 -5.64
N PHE A 242 8.87 -6.06 -5.06
CA PHE A 242 8.12 -6.03 -3.81
C PHE A 242 8.92 -6.76 -2.73
N LEU A 243 9.01 -6.14 -1.55
CA LEU A 243 9.77 -6.68 -0.43
C LEU A 243 8.86 -7.41 0.56
N ALA A 244 9.38 -8.50 1.13
CA ALA A 244 8.85 -9.12 2.33
C ALA A 244 10.00 -9.24 3.34
N ASN A 245 10.46 -8.10 3.84
CA ASN A 245 11.58 -7.96 4.76
C ASN A 245 11.12 -7.24 6.03
N SER A 246 11.30 -7.88 7.18
CA SER A 246 10.90 -7.31 8.46
C SER A 246 11.62 -6.01 8.81
N ASN A 247 12.82 -5.77 8.28
CA ASN A 247 13.58 -4.55 8.52
C ASN A 247 13.06 -3.35 7.71
N ALA A 248 12.44 -3.61 6.56
CA ALA A 248 11.77 -2.59 5.75
C ALA A 248 10.31 -2.34 6.15
N LEU A 249 9.81 -3.02 7.19
CA LEU A 249 8.40 -2.95 7.59
C LEU A 249 8.04 -1.60 8.19
N VAL A 250 7.00 -0.98 7.64
CA VAL A 250 6.40 0.27 8.10
C VAL A 250 5.04 -0.01 8.73
N SER A 251 4.69 0.68 9.80
CA SER A 251 3.37 0.58 10.43
C SER A 251 2.73 1.95 10.62
N SER A 252 1.40 2.01 10.65
CA SER A 252 0.67 3.24 10.91
C SER A 252 -0.55 3.02 11.80
N HIS A 253 -1.16 4.11 12.25
CA HIS A 253 -2.39 4.05 13.03
C HIS A 253 -3.57 3.53 12.22
N VAL A 254 -4.56 2.94 12.92
CA VAL A 254 -5.89 2.71 12.33
C VAL A 254 -6.64 4.04 12.22
N PRO A 255 -7.65 4.14 11.34
CA PRO A 255 -8.53 5.30 11.30
C PRO A 255 -9.11 5.63 12.68
N SER A 256 -9.13 6.91 13.04
CA SER A 256 -9.51 7.39 14.39
C SER A 256 -11.01 7.26 14.69
N SER A 257 -11.86 7.09 13.67
CA SER A 257 -13.32 6.98 13.81
C SER A 257 -13.91 6.09 12.73
N ILE A 258 -15.14 5.60 12.95
CA ILE A 258 -15.90 4.85 11.94
C ILE A 258 -16.08 5.66 10.66
N LYS A 259 -16.35 6.97 10.79
CA LYS A 259 -16.46 7.87 9.63
C LYS A 259 -15.16 7.93 8.83
N SER A 260 -14.01 8.08 9.50
CA SER A 260 -12.70 8.11 8.81
C SER A 260 -12.36 6.76 8.18
N PHE A 261 -12.71 5.64 8.82
CA PHE A 261 -12.61 4.30 8.25
C PHE A 261 -13.45 4.19 6.97
N TYR A 262 -14.74 4.53 7.03
CA TYR A 262 -15.65 4.47 5.90
C TYR A 262 -15.15 5.30 4.71
N MET A 263 -14.75 6.55 4.95
CA MET A 263 -14.23 7.43 3.90
C MET A 263 -12.90 6.93 3.31
N GLN A 264 -12.02 6.37 4.14
CA GLN A 264 -10.78 5.76 3.67
C GLN A 264 -11.04 4.59 2.71
N ARG A 265 -12.01 3.72 3.04
CA ARG A 265 -12.34 2.53 2.23
C ARG A 265 -13.03 2.91 0.92
N LEU A 266 -13.95 3.86 0.95
CA LEU A 266 -14.54 4.41 -0.28
C LEU A 266 -13.47 5.00 -1.20
N ARG A 267 -12.48 5.71 -0.64
CA ARG A 267 -11.37 6.26 -1.41
C ARG A 267 -10.53 5.17 -2.07
N TYR A 268 -10.26 4.06 -1.39
CA TYR A 268 -9.54 2.94 -1.99
C TYR A 268 -10.34 2.30 -3.13
N ALA A 269 -11.62 2.09 -2.92
CA ALA A 269 -12.50 1.46 -3.91
C ALA A 269 -12.82 2.37 -5.11
N SER A 270 -12.82 3.72 -4.94
CA SER A 270 -13.19 4.67 -5.99
C SER A 270 -12.32 4.63 -7.24
N LYS A 271 -11.12 4.04 -7.16
CA LYS A 271 -10.20 3.89 -8.30
C LYS A 271 -10.62 2.78 -9.27
N GLY A 272 -11.48 1.84 -8.85
CA GLY A 272 -11.79 0.65 -9.63
C GLY A 272 -12.21 0.93 -11.08
N LEU A 273 -13.13 1.89 -11.29
CA LEU A 273 -13.55 2.28 -12.64
C LEU A 273 -12.52 3.19 -13.35
N ILE A 274 -11.77 3.98 -12.59
CA ILE A 274 -10.76 4.90 -13.14
C ILE A 274 -9.65 4.14 -13.86
N TYR A 275 -9.30 2.93 -13.41
CA TYR A 275 -8.27 2.09 -14.03
C TYR A 275 -8.53 1.79 -15.50
N TYR A 276 -9.80 1.74 -15.94
CA TYR A 276 -10.13 1.48 -17.35
C TYR A 276 -9.79 2.64 -18.27
N ASN A 277 -9.78 3.86 -17.74
CA ASN A 277 -9.50 5.10 -18.49
C ASN A 277 -8.01 5.52 -18.44
N LEU A 278 -7.17 4.76 -17.74
CA LEU A 278 -5.76 5.09 -17.54
C LEU A 278 -4.83 4.04 -18.19
N SER A 279 -3.55 4.41 -18.27
CA SER A 279 -2.46 3.47 -18.61
C SER A 279 -2.24 2.52 -17.42
N THR A 280 -3.16 1.60 -17.23
CA THR A 280 -3.14 0.58 -16.18
C THR A 280 -2.88 -0.78 -16.83
N PRO A 281 -2.06 -1.65 -16.22
CA PRO A 281 -1.82 -2.99 -16.73
C PRO A 281 -3.14 -3.78 -16.93
N ASN A 282 -3.24 -4.55 -18.01
CA ASN A 282 -4.47 -5.27 -18.35
C ASN A 282 -4.86 -6.29 -17.28
N GLU A 283 -3.88 -6.90 -16.61
CA GLU A 283 -4.10 -7.82 -15.50
C GLU A 283 -4.88 -7.17 -14.35
N VAL A 284 -4.67 -5.88 -14.05
CA VAL A 284 -5.43 -5.15 -13.03
C VAL A 284 -6.90 -5.07 -13.42
N LYS A 285 -7.17 -4.79 -14.71
CA LYS A 285 -8.53 -4.68 -15.26
C LYS A 285 -9.29 -6.00 -15.26
N ILE A 286 -8.59 -7.13 -15.19
CA ILE A 286 -9.18 -8.48 -15.16
C ILE A 286 -9.26 -8.99 -13.72
N ILE A 287 -8.16 -8.89 -12.97
CA ILE A 287 -8.05 -9.47 -11.62
C ILE A 287 -8.99 -8.78 -10.63
N LEU A 288 -9.08 -7.45 -10.64
CA LEU A 288 -9.94 -6.74 -9.67
C LEU A 288 -11.43 -7.09 -9.83
N PRO A 289 -12.05 -7.09 -11.03
CA PRO A 289 -13.42 -7.59 -11.21
C PRO A 289 -13.57 -9.06 -10.83
N PHE A 290 -12.59 -9.90 -11.15
CA PHE A 290 -12.62 -11.31 -10.77
C PHE A 290 -12.65 -11.50 -9.24
N LEU A 291 -11.83 -10.74 -8.50
CA LEU A 291 -11.86 -10.74 -7.04
C LEU A 291 -13.21 -10.26 -6.48
N TYR A 292 -13.78 -9.22 -7.09
CA TYR A 292 -15.09 -8.72 -6.71
C TYR A 292 -16.16 -9.81 -6.90
N ILE A 293 -16.20 -10.47 -8.06
CA ILE A 293 -17.12 -11.57 -8.37
C ILE A 293 -16.92 -12.74 -7.40
N ALA A 294 -15.68 -13.13 -7.09
CA ALA A 294 -15.41 -14.20 -6.12
C ALA A 294 -15.95 -13.88 -4.73
N ASN A 295 -15.83 -12.63 -4.27
CA ASN A 295 -16.42 -12.20 -3.00
C ASN A 295 -17.96 -12.15 -3.07
N LEU A 296 -18.54 -11.75 -4.21
CA LEU A 296 -19.98 -11.81 -4.44
C LEU A 296 -20.50 -13.24 -4.33
N MET A 297 -19.80 -14.23 -4.91
CA MET A 297 -20.16 -15.64 -4.79
C MET A 297 -20.13 -16.14 -3.34
N CYS A 298 -19.20 -15.65 -2.53
CA CYS A 298 -19.20 -15.94 -1.08
C CYS A 298 -20.43 -15.34 -0.37
N VAL A 299 -20.81 -14.10 -0.70
CA VAL A 299 -22.02 -13.48 -0.12
C VAL A 299 -23.28 -14.25 -0.52
N ILE A 300 -23.40 -14.63 -1.79
CA ILE A 300 -24.51 -15.47 -2.30
C ILE A 300 -24.51 -16.82 -1.56
N SER A 301 -23.35 -17.38 -1.31
CA SER A 301 -23.20 -18.65 -0.59
C SER A 301 -23.68 -18.54 0.87
N ILE A 302 -23.28 -17.49 1.58
CA ILE A 302 -23.74 -17.22 2.95
C ILE A 302 -25.26 -17.03 2.97
N PHE A 303 -25.81 -16.26 2.03
CA PHE A 303 -27.26 -16.05 1.93
C PHE A 303 -28.02 -17.37 1.72
N ASN A 304 -27.57 -18.20 0.77
CA ASN A 304 -28.21 -19.49 0.50
C ASN A 304 -28.09 -20.45 1.70
N PHE A 305 -26.99 -20.42 2.46
CA PHE A 305 -26.88 -21.17 3.71
C PHE A 305 -27.98 -20.77 4.72
N ILE A 306 -28.21 -19.47 4.87
CA ILE A 306 -29.24 -18.95 5.80
C ILE A 306 -30.65 -19.38 5.35
N VAL A 307 -30.94 -19.33 4.03
CA VAL A 307 -32.26 -19.63 3.50
C VAL A 307 -32.55 -21.13 3.48
N THR A 308 -31.57 -21.95 3.09
CA THR A 308 -31.75 -23.40 2.89
C THR A 308 -31.34 -24.25 4.06
N ASN A 309 -30.64 -23.67 5.04
CA ASN A 309 -29.98 -24.35 6.16
C ASN A 309 -29.08 -25.52 5.71
N SER A 310 -28.56 -25.48 4.48
CA SER A 310 -27.74 -26.56 3.92
C SER A 310 -26.26 -26.20 4.03
N ILE A 311 -25.50 -27.02 4.78
CA ILE A 311 -24.07 -26.83 5.06
C ILE A 311 -23.20 -26.76 3.78
N ILE A 312 -23.68 -27.33 2.67
CA ILE A 312 -22.95 -27.34 1.41
C ILE A 312 -22.61 -25.91 0.94
N TRP A 313 -23.45 -24.93 1.28
CA TRP A 313 -23.23 -23.52 0.94
C TRP A 313 -22.10 -22.83 1.75
N LEU A 314 -21.58 -23.47 2.81
CA LEU A 314 -20.40 -22.98 3.54
C LEU A 314 -19.06 -23.41 2.91
N PHE A 315 -19.05 -24.47 2.07
CA PHE A 315 -17.82 -24.93 1.44
C PHE A 315 -17.14 -23.91 0.53
N PRO A 316 -17.85 -23.09 -0.28
CA PRO A 316 -17.21 -22.04 -1.06
C PRO A 316 -16.41 -21.05 -0.22
N LEU A 317 -16.91 -20.70 0.97
CA LEU A 317 -16.21 -19.81 1.90
C LEU A 317 -14.90 -20.46 2.42
N LEU A 318 -14.94 -21.75 2.75
CA LEU A 318 -13.77 -22.51 3.18
C LEU A 318 -12.75 -22.66 2.05
N LEU A 319 -13.20 -23.03 0.83
CA LEU A 319 -12.34 -23.19 -0.34
C LEU A 319 -11.62 -21.88 -0.72
N LYS A 320 -12.29 -20.73 -0.54
CA LYS A 320 -11.66 -19.41 -0.69
C LYS A 320 -10.61 -19.16 0.39
N SER A 321 -10.95 -19.41 1.65
CA SER A 321 -10.18 -18.96 2.80
C SER A 321 -8.93 -19.79 3.10
N ILE A 322 -8.94 -21.11 2.81
CA ILE A 322 -7.79 -22.00 3.08
C ILE A 322 -6.52 -21.51 2.36
N PRO A 323 -6.51 -21.25 1.05
CA PRO A 323 -5.30 -20.78 0.38
C PRO A 323 -4.90 -19.36 0.81
N GLU A 324 -5.87 -18.51 1.20
CA GLU A 324 -5.57 -17.18 1.75
C GLU A 324 -4.86 -17.27 3.10
N ILE A 325 -5.25 -18.20 3.98
CA ILE A 325 -4.56 -18.47 5.26
C ILE A 325 -3.09 -18.86 4.99
N ILE A 326 -2.85 -19.74 4.04
CA ILE A 326 -1.50 -20.17 3.68
C ILE A 326 -0.69 -18.96 3.18
N LEU A 327 -1.25 -18.19 2.26
CA LEU A 327 -0.60 -17.01 1.70
C LEU A 327 -0.22 -15.99 2.78
N ILE A 328 -1.19 -15.54 3.59
CA ILE A 328 -0.95 -14.53 4.63
C ILE A 328 -0.01 -15.03 5.73
N SER A 329 -0.16 -16.28 6.19
CA SER A 329 0.69 -16.84 7.24
C SER A 329 2.16 -16.91 6.80
N LYS A 330 2.41 -17.30 5.54
CA LYS A 330 3.75 -17.32 4.94
C LYS A 330 4.33 -15.93 4.79
N TYR A 331 3.52 -14.97 4.34
CA TYR A 331 3.95 -13.58 4.22
C TYR A 331 4.28 -12.98 5.58
N MET A 332 3.42 -13.15 6.59
CA MET A 332 3.65 -12.67 7.96
C MET A 332 4.89 -13.32 8.59
N SER A 333 5.14 -14.61 8.33
CA SER A 333 6.36 -15.30 8.76
C SER A 333 7.63 -14.64 8.20
N LYS A 334 7.64 -14.24 6.91
CA LYS A 334 8.76 -13.47 6.32
C LYS A 334 8.98 -12.12 7.01
N LEU A 335 7.90 -11.50 7.48
CA LEU A 335 7.95 -10.23 8.22
C LEU A 335 8.25 -10.40 9.72
N LYS A 336 8.41 -11.64 10.20
CA LYS A 336 8.58 -12.00 11.63
C LYS A 336 7.40 -11.50 12.49
N LEU A 337 6.17 -11.59 11.95
CA LEU A 337 4.94 -11.25 12.62
C LEU A 337 4.17 -12.52 13.00
N HIS A 338 3.46 -12.48 14.14
CA HIS A 338 2.61 -13.57 14.57
C HIS A 338 1.23 -13.49 13.91
N PHE A 339 0.80 -14.60 13.31
CA PHE A 339 -0.52 -14.74 12.69
C PHE A 339 -1.57 -15.16 13.73
N LYS A 340 -2.60 -14.33 13.91
CA LYS A 340 -3.70 -14.59 14.85
C LYS A 340 -4.91 -15.14 14.09
N ILE A 341 -5.03 -16.47 14.03
CA ILE A 341 -6.05 -17.18 13.25
C ILE A 341 -7.49 -16.76 13.57
N LEU A 342 -7.81 -16.48 14.84
CA LEU A 342 -9.17 -16.07 15.24
C LEU A 342 -9.62 -14.78 14.53
N HIS A 343 -8.74 -13.79 14.41
CA HIS A 343 -9.06 -12.54 13.72
C HIS A 343 -9.25 -12.79 12.21
N PHE A 344 -8.51 -13.74 11.62
CA PHE A 344 -8.72 -14.12 10.23
C PHE A 344 -10.09 -14.80 10.02
N ILE A 345 -10.54 -15.64 10.95
CA ILE A 345 -11.87 -16.29 10.88
C ILE A 345 -12.98 -15.22 10.87
N PHE A 346 -12.87 -14.16 11.68
CA PHE A 346 -13.79 -13.03 11.59
C PHE A 346 -13.74 -12.34 10.21
N LEU A 347 -12.55 -12.13 9.67
CA LEU A 347 -12.40 -11.53 8.33
C LEU A 347 -12.94 -12.42 7.22
N MET A 348 -12.84 -13.73 7.33
CA MET A 348 -13.37 -14.68 6.35
C MET A 348 -14.86 -14.43 6.05
N ILE A 349 -15.62 -14.04 7.07
CA ILE A 349 -17.06 -13.74 6.94
C ILE A 349 -17.29 -12.28 6.57
N LEU A 350 -16.60 -11.34 7.23
CA LEU A 350 -16.83 -9.91 7.08
C LEU A 350 -16.24 -9.34 5.80
N HIS A 351 -15.09 -9.85 5.34
CA HIS A 351 -14.36 -9.29 4.19
C HIS A 351 -15.14 -9.39 2.87
N PRO A 352 -15.83 -10.51 2.52
CA PRO A 352 -16.67 -10.56 1.34
C PRO A 352 -17.79 -9.51 1.35
N LEU A 353 -18.48 -9.33 2.48
CA LEU A 353 -19.52 -8.30 2.65
C LEU A 353 -18.94 -6.89 2.47
N TYR A 354 -17.81 -6.64 3.11
CA TYR A 354 -17.07 -5.39 3.01
C TYR A 354 -16.70 -5.06 1.56
N VAL A 355 -16.12 -6.01 0.80
CA VAL A 355 -15.73 -5.80 -0.59
C VAL A 355 -16.93 -5.45 -1.47
N ILE A 356 -18.06 -6.15 -1.29
CA ILE A 356 -19.28 -5.91 -2.07
C ILE A 356 -19.88 -4.54 -1.74
N VAL A 357 -19.96 -4.17 -0.46
CA VAL A 357 -20.52 -2.88 -0.04
C VAL A 357 -19.66 -1.72 -0.55
N PHE A 358 -18.37 -1.70 -0.24
CA PHE A 358 -17.51 -0.59 -0.63
C PHE A 358 -17.23 -0.55 -2.13
N GLY A 359 -17.05 -1.70 -2.77
CA GLY A 359 -16.88 -1.78 -4.23
C GLY A 359 -18.12 -1.32 -4.99
N GLY A 360 -19.31 -1.68 -4.50
CA GLY A 360 -20.58 -1.27 -5.10
C GLY A 360 -20.92 0.21 -4.87
N LEU A 361 -20.59 0.77 -3.72
CA LEU A 361 -20.86 2.19 -3.39
C LEU A 361 -19.86 3.17 -4.00
N ALA A 362 -18.62 2.74 -4.21
CA ALA A 362 -17.52 3.61 -4.62
C ALA A 362 -17.79 4.43 -5.90
N PRO A 363 -18.46 3.91 -6.95
CA PRO A 363 -18.76 4.67 -8.17
C PRO A 363 -19.70 5.86 -7.93
N PHE A 364 -20.49 5.82 -6.86
CA PHE A 364 -21.55 6.80 -6.58
C PHE A 364 -21.14 7.86 -5.55
N VAL A 365 -19.94 7.76 -4.97
CA VAL A 365 -19.48 8.66 -3.91
C VAL A 365 -18.26 9.46 -4.37
N SER A 366 -18.40 10.80 -4.35
CA SER A 366 -17.26 11.69 -4.52
C SER A 366 -16.43 11.75 -3.23
N VAL A 367 -15.20 11.25 -3.28
CA VAL A 367 -14.30 11.26 -2.12
C VAL A 367 -13.35 12.43 -2.20
N GLN A 368 -13.41 13.33 -1.20
CA GLN A 368 -12.44 14.41 -1.05
C GLN A 368 -11.29 13.95 -0.12
N TRP A 369 -10.07 14.38 -0.44
CA TRP A 369 -8.93 14.30 0.46
C TRP A 369 -9.11 15.30 1.60
N LYS A 370 -8.65 14.96 2.82
CA LYS A 370 -8.70 15.83 4.02
C LYS A 370 -8.33 17.27 3.74
#